data_9fe372ceb676e377e6fa8743ee6be9fa
#
_entry.id   9fe372ceb676e377e6fa8743ee6be9fa
#
_cell.length_a   1.000
_cell.length_b   1.000
_cell.length_c   1.000
_cell.angle_alpha   90.00
_cell.angle_beta   90.00
_cell.angle_gamma   90.00
#
_symmetry.space_group_name_H-M   'P 1'
#
loop_
_entity.id
_entity.type
_entity.pdbx_description
1 polymer ?
#
loop_
_entity_poly.entity_id
_entity_poly.type
_entity_poly.pdbx_seq_one_letter_code
_entity_poly.pdbx_strand_id
1 'polypeptide(L)'
;MEKDFKTEDPLCPADISPVMGRAIRLARLLETSRMVFLPITGEGRGEGLFILDNLDAITSEELEAAIASLPQWRREKALRFKFEQGRKECAFSYLLLCQALREVYRITEQPSFSYGEHGKPELSFNSQLSPLTSQLFFNISHCKQAIACVVSDQPVGVDVERIGRYNESLARHVLNDSEFALVSQSPDPQISFTRFWTQKEAIVKLTGRGIDDDLPNLLLKYNNVSLHTEDHLDKGYILTVANYRG
;
A
#
# COMPACT_ATOMS: atom_id res chain seq x y z
N MET A 1 4.93 -7.73 61.17
CA MET A 1 5.73 -6.75 60.43
C MET A 1 5.52 -7.07 58.95
N GLU A 2 4.33 -6.66 58.44
CA GLU A 2 3.95 -6.77 57.02
C GLU A 2 4.59 -5.62 56.26
N LYS A 3 5.39 -5.94 55.26
CA LYS A 3 5.91 -4.98 54.27
C LYS A 3 4.91 -4.84 53.14
N ASP A 4 4.23 -3.72 53.10
CA ASP A 4 3.44 -3.25 51.96
C ASP A 4 4.33 -3.11 50.73
N PHE A 5 4.14 -4.00 49.74
CA PHE A 5 4.61 -3.80 48.40
C PHE A 5 3.62 -2.85 47.69
N LYS A 6 3.98 -1.56 47.66
CA LYS A 6 3.36 -0.63 46.71
C LYS A 6 3.75 -1.07 45.30
N THR A 7 2.80 -1.57 44.55
CA THR A 7 2.88 -1.71 43.11
C THR A 7 2.90 -0.30 42.51
N GLU A 8 4.06 0.10 41.98
CA GLU A 8 4.17 1.32 41.19
C GLU A 8 3.34 1.15 39.92
N ASP A 9 2.37 2.04 39.76
CA ASP A 9 1.51 2.15 38.59
C ASP A 9 2.36 2.55 37.36
N PRO A 10 2.18 1.95 36.17
CA PRO A 10 3.00 2.26 35.00
C PRO A 10 2.71 3.68 34.54
N LEU A 11 3.69 4.56 34.67
CA LEU A 11 3.88 5.87 34.04
C LEU A 11 2.60 6.70 33.80
N CYS A 12 2.40 7.68 34.66
CA CYS A 12 1.42 8.75 34.45
C CYS A 12 1.68 9.47 33.11
N PRO A 13 0.63 9.79 32.33
CA PRO A 13 0.76 10.45 30.99
C PRO A 13 1.54 11.78 31.02
N ALA A 14 1.76 12.39 32.20
CA ALA A 14 2.48 13.65 32.34
C ALA A 14 4.01 13.55 32.24
N ASP A 15 4.59 12.32 32.33
CA ASP A 15 6.04 12.10 32.32
C ASP A 15 6.64 11.72 30.97
N ILE A 16 5.80 11.61 29.92
CA ILE A 16 6.26 11.26 28.59
C ILE A 16 6.72 12.54 27.87
N SER A 17 8.02 12.59 27.50
CA SER A 17 8.51 13.72 26.70
C SER A 17 7.65 13.88 25.42
N PRO A 18 7.42 15.12 24.93
CA PRO A 18 6.61 15.37 23.72
C PRO A 18 7.07 14.56 22.50
N VAL A 19 8.37 14.27 22.40
CA VAL A 19 8.95 13.44 21.31
C VAL A 19 8.55 11.98 21.48
N MET A 20 8.62 11.44 22.69
CA MET A 20 8.25 10.06 22.99
C MET A 20 6.73 9.84 22.83
N GLY A 21 5.92 10.80 23.25
CA GLY A 21 4.46 10.76 23.05
C GLY A 21 4.06 10.78 21.58
N ARG A 22 4.78 11.49 20.70
CA ARG A 22 4.58 11.50 19.25
C ARG A 22 4.96 10.16 18.60
N ALA A 23 6.10 9.59 19.01
CA ALA A 23 6.53 8.28 18.52
C ALA A 23 5.56 7.16 18.88
N ILE A 24 5.01 7.17 20.09
CA ILE A 24 4.00 6.20 20.56
C ILE A 24 2.70 6.35 19.75
N ARG A 25 2.23 7.58 19.49
CA ARG A 25 1.03 7.81 18.67
C ARG A 25 1.24 7.34 17.22
N LEU A 26 2.39 7.61 16.62
CA LEU A 26 2.72 7.14 15.29
C LEU A 26 2.75 5.60 15.22
N ALA A 27 3.36 4.94 16.20
CA ALA A 27 3.36 3.48 16.28
C ALA A 27 1.93 2.93 16.36
N ARG A 28 1.08 3.48 17.22
CA ARG A 28 -0.34 3.10 17.32
C ARG A 28 -1.11 3.32 16.02
N LEU A 29 -0.87 4.42 15.32
CA LEU A 29 -1.51 4.69 14.04
C LEU A 29 -1.15 3.63 13.00
N LEU A 30 0.12 3.24 12.91
CA LEU A 30 0.56 2.16 12.02
C LEU A 30 0.03 0.80 12.47
N GLU A 31 -0.11 0.57 13.79
CA GLU A 31 -0.75 -0.64 14.33
C GLU A 31 -2.24 -0.76 13.95
N THR A 32 -2.92 0.36 13.63
CA THR A 32 -4.30 0.34 13.10
C THR A 32 -4.37 -0.05 11.64
N SER A 33 -3.24 -0.13 10.93
CA SER A 33 -3.22 -0.65 9.58
C SER A 33 -3.68 -2.11 9.57
N ARG A 34 -4.56 -2.44 8.62
CA ARG A 34 -5.04 -3.81 8.46
C ARG A 34 -3.97 -4.60 7.71
N MET A 35 -3.46 -5.66 8.34
CA MET A 35 -2.63 -6.66 7.67
C MET A 35 -3.52 -7.82 7.22
N VAL A 36 -3.41 -8.17 5.95
CA VAL A 36 -4.07 -9.34 5.36
C VAL A 36 -2.98 -10.25 4.81
N PHE A 37 -2.95 -11.48 5.30
CA PHE A 37 -2.18 -12.52 4.64
C PHE A 37 -2.96 -13.00 3.43
N LEU A 38 -2.43 -12.74 2.24
CA LEU A 38 -3.01 -13.26 1.02
C LEU A 38 -2.71 -14.76 0.91
N PRO A 39 -3.61 -15.57 0.33
CA PRO A 39 -3.34 -16.97 0.08
C PRO A 39 -2.09 -17.09 -0.79
N ILE A 40 -1.09 -17.81 -0.29
CA ILE A 40 0.19 -18.04 -0.97
C ILE A 40 -0.09 -18.85 -2.22
N THR A 41 0.21 -18.32 -3.38
CA THR A 41 0.18 -19.05 -4.64
C THR A 41 1.57 -19.62 -4.90
N GLY A 42 1.89 -20.81 -4.31
CA GLY A 42 3.19 -21.47 -4.50
C GLY A 42 3.96 -21.73 -3.19
N GLU A 43 5.19 -22.24 -3.30
CA GLU A 43 6.10 -22.55 -2.16
C GLU A 43 6.81 -21.29 -1.57
N GLY A 44 6.25 -20.08 -1.76
CA GLY A 44 6.83 -18.82 -1.31
C GLY A 44 6.82 -18.64 0.22
N ARG A 45 7.70 -17.77 0.75
CA ARG A 45 7.86 -17.50 2.19
C ARG A 45 6.79 -16.62 2.79
N GLY A 46 5.90 -16.09 1.98
CA GLY A 46 4.77 -15.27 2.41
C GLY A 46 4.61 -13.99 1.62
N GLU A 47 3.37 -13.63 1.49
CA GLU A 47 2.90 -12.38 0.91
C GLU A 47 2.08 -11.64 1.97
N GLY A 48 2.36 -10.36 2.18
CA GLY A 48 1.64 -9.53 3.13
C GLY A 48 1.09 -8.28 2.45
N LEU A 49 -0.23 -8.12 2.51
CA LEU A 49 -0.92 -6.89 2.13
C LEU A 49 -1.20 -6.07 3.39
N PHE A 50 -0.80 -4.81 3.35
CA PHE A 50 -1.02 -3.81 4.41
C PHE A 50 -1.84 -2.66 3.86
N ILE A 51 -2.89 -2.27 4.59
CA ILE A 51 -3.80 -1.22 4.20
C ILE A 51 -3.91 -0.20 5.33
N LEU A 52 -3.69 1.07 5.02
CA LEU A 52 -3.94 2.21 5.88
C LEU A 52 -5.04 3.06 5.25
N ASP A 53 -6.25 3.00 5.78
CA ASP A 53 -7.45 3.61 5.18
C ASP A 53 -8.18 4.60 6.10
N ASN A 54 -7.45 5.17 7.05
CA ASN A 54 -7.92 6.22 7.93
C ASN A 54 -7.14 7.54 7.74
N LEU A 55 -6.73 7.85 6.51
CA LEU A 55 -5.87 8.99 6.18
C LEU A 55 -6.46 10.34 6.61
N ASP A 56 -7.78 10.47 6.57
CA ASP A 56 -8.46 11.69 7.00
C ASP A 56 -8.39 11.90 8.53
N ALA A 57 -8.22 10.83 9.32
CA ALA A 57 -8.08 10.89 10.77
C ALA A 57 -6.66 11.26 11.23
N ILE A 58 -5.67 11.22 10.32
CA ILE A 58 -4.28 11.58 10.64
C ILE A 58 -4.19 13.08 10.89
N THR A 59 -3.81 13.45 12.10
CA THR A 59 -3.63 14.84 12.51
C THR A 59 -2.35 15.45 11.92
N SER A 60 -2.27 16.79 11.90
CA SER A 60 -1.06 17.48 11.47
C SER A 60 0.15 17.15 12.35
N GLU A 61 -0.04 16.94 13.66
CA GLU A 61 1.02 16.54 14.58
C GLU A 61 1.56 15.13 14.27
N GLU A 62 0.67 14.19 13.95
CA GLU A 62 1.05 12.82 13.54
C GLU A 62 1.78 12.82 12.20
N LEU A 63 1.34 13.66 11.26
CA LEU A 63 2.03 13.85 9.98
C LEU A 63 3.43 14.43 10.17
N GLU A 64 3.58 15.46 11.01
CA GLU A 64 4.90 16.02 11.33
C GLU A 64 5.83 14.99 11.97
N ALA A 65 5.31 14.19 12.91
CA ALA A 65 6.06 13.12 13.55
C ALA A 65 6.46 12.03 12.53
N ALA A 66 5.54 11.66 11.62
CA ALA A 66 5.81 10.73 10.54
C ALA A 66 6.93 11.26 9.63
N ILE A 67 6.83 12.50 9.15
CA ILE A 67 7.84 13.13 8.31
C ILE A 67 9.20 13.21 9.03
N ALA A 68 9.22 13.55 10.32
CA ALA A 68 10.45 13.63 11.11
C ALA A 68 11.15 12.27 11.27
N SER A 69 10.41 11.16 11.26
CA SER A 69 10.95 9.80 11.37
C SER A 69 11.52 9.24 10.07
N LEU A 70 11.25 9.89 8.92
CA LEU A 70 11.73 9.44 7.62
C LEU A 70 13.24 9.67 7.44
N PRO A 71 13.94 8.84 6.63
CA PRO A 71 15.28 9.16 6.17
C PRO A 71 15.29 10.48 5.40
N GLN A 72 16.43 11.16 5.41
CA GLN A 72 16.56 12.54 4.88
C GLN A 72 15.98 12.69 3.47
N TRP A 73 16.37 11.79 2.55
CA TRP A 73 15.95 11.86 1.15
C TRP A 73 14.41 11.71 1.00
N ARG A 74 13.77 10.90 1.84
CA ARG A 74 12.31 10.71 1.82
C ARG A 74 11.58 11.87 2.47
N ARG A 75 12.15 12.42 3.54
CA ARG A 75 11.65 13.64 4.20
C ARG A 75 11.64 14.81 3.23
N GLU A 76 12.74 15.04 2.53
CA GLU A 76 12.84 16.08 1.52
C GLU A 76 11.80 15.90 0.41
N LYS A 77 11.56 14.65 -0.05
CA LYS A 77 10.52 14.34 -1.03
C LYS A 77 9.13 14.69 -0.49
N ALA A 78 8.80 14.30 0.75
CA ALA A 78 7.50 14.59 1.37
C ALA A 78 7.26 16.09 1.50
N LEU A 79 8.28 16.87 1.87
CA LEU A 79 8.16 18.32 2.05
C LEU A 79 8.01 19.10 0.73
N ARG A 80 8.31 18.51 -0.43
CA ARG A 80 8.05 19.13 -1.74
C ARG A 80 6.56 19.17 -2.11
N PHE A 81 5.74 18.32 -1.52
CA PHE A 81 4.30 18.36 -1.77
C PHE A 81 3.68 19.61 -1.16
N LYS A 82 2.94 20.35 -1.98
CA LYS A 82 2.26 21.57 -1.58
C LYS A 82 1.12 21.29 -0.59
N PHE A 83 0.35 20.23 -0.83
CA PHE A 83 -0.82 19.88 -0.06
C PHE A 83 -0.52 18.78 0.96
N GLU A 84 -1.20 18.85 2.09
CA GLU A 84 -1.07 17.88 3.20
C GLU A 84 -1.35 16.45 2.75
N GLN A 85 -2.35 16.24 1.89
CA GLN A 85 -2.69 14.92 1.34
C GLN A 85 -1.47 14.25 0.67
N GLY A 86 -0.76 14.95 -0.21
CA GLY A 86 0.43 14.40 -0.86
C GLY A 86 1.58 14.13 0.12
N ARG A 87 1.69 14.93 1.19
CA ARG A 87 2.66 14.68 2.28
C ARG A 87 2.29 13.42 3.06
N LYS A 88 1.00 13.23 3.39
CA LYS A 88 0.48 12.01 4.03
C LYS A 88 0.76 10.78 3.15
N GLU A 89 0.35 10.81 1.90
CA GLU A 89 0.59 9.73 0.95
C GLU A 89 2.08 9.39 0.84
N CYS A 90 2.95 10.40 0.70
CA CYS A 90 4.39 10.18 0.61
C CYS A 90 4.98 9.58 1.90
N ALA A 91 4.65 10.14 3.07
CA ALA A 91 5.22 9.70 4.33
C ALA A 91 4.73 8.31 4.72
N PHE A 92 3.41 8.12 4.73
CA PHE A 92 2.81 6.87 5.22
C PHE A 92 2.98 5.71 4.26
N SER A 93 3.09 5.92 2.95
CA SER A 93 3.48 4.84 2.01
C SER A 93 4.84 4.24 2.37
N TYR A 94 5.81 5.07 2.72
CA TYR A 94 7.14 4.58 3.12
C TYR A 94 7.12 3.88 4.47
N LEU A 95 6.43 4.44 5.44
CA LEU A 95 6.32 3.86 6.78
C LEU A 95 5.56 2.52 6.75
N LEU A 96 4.52 2.42 5.91
CA LEU A 96 3.75 1.19 5.72
C LEU A 96 4.62 0.10 5.07
N LEU A 97 5.49 0.46 4.12
CA LEU A 97 6.47 -0.46 3.55
C LEU A 97 7.48 -0.94 4.61
N CYS A 98 8.02 -0.04 5.43
CA CYS A 98 8.93 -0.43 6.51
C CYS A 98 8.25 -1.37 7.50
N GLN A 99 6.98 -1.13 7.82
CA GLN A 99 6.18 -2.01 8.67
C GLN A 99 5.99 -3.37 8.01
N ALA A 100 5.59 -3.42 6.73
CA ALA A 100 5.38 -4.65 5.99
C ALA A 100 6.64 -5.51 5.93
N LEU A 101 7.79 -4.92 5.63
CA LEU A 101 9.08 -5.61 5.62
C LEU A 101 9.46 -6.17 7.00
N ARG A 102 9.17 -5.42 8.07
CA ARG A 102 9.44 -5.87 9.45
C ARG A 102 8.52 -7.03 9.85
N GLU A 103 7.23 -6.93 9.58
CA GLU A 103 6.25 -7.94 10.03
C GLU A 103 6.40 -9.25 9.25
N VAL A 104 6.58 -9.18 7.92
CA VAL A 104 6.63 -10.37 7.06
C VAL A 104 8.04 -10.98 7.03
N TYR A 105 9.07 -10.16 6.87
CA TYR A 105 10.44 -10.63 6.61
C TYR A 105 11.44 -10.34 7.74
N ARG A 106 11.00 -9.73 8.84
CA ARG A 106 11.85 -9.34 9.98
C ARG A 106 12.97 -8.37 9.61
N ILE A 107 12.79 -7.62 8.53
CA ILE A 107 13.74 -6.60 8.09
C ILE A 107 13.43 -5.29 8.80
N THR A 108 14.38 -4.80 9.59
CA THR A 108 14.28 -3.54 10.34
C THR A 108 15.09 -2.41 9.72
N GLU A 109 15.96 -2.71 8.74
CA GLU A 109 16.72 -1.71 8.01
C GLU A 109 15.76 -0.88 7.14
N GLN A 110 16.00 0.43 7.10
CA GLN A 110 15.24 1.33 6.24
C GLN A 110 15.63 1.12 4.78
N PRO A 111 14.68 0.72 3.91
CA PRO A 111 14.97 0.48 2.51
C PRO A 111 15.25 1.80 1.77
N SER A 112 16.16 1.73 0.81
CA SER A 112 16.30 2.68 -0.29
C SER A 112 15.78 2.06 -1.58
N PHE A 113 15.76 2.82 -2.67
CA PHE A 113 15.23 2.35 -3.94
C PHE A 113 16.22 2.55 -5.06
N SER A 114 16.39 1.51 -5.87
CA SER A 114 16.84 1.60 -7.25
C SER A 114 15.63 1.66 -8.18
N TYR A 115 15.85 1.98 -9.45
CA TYR A 115 14.75 2.11 -10.41
C TYR A 115 15.10 1.32 -11.67
N GLY A 116 14.20 0.41 -12.06
CA GLY A 116 14.30 -0.35 -13.29
C GLY A 116 14.09 0.52 -14.54
N GLU A 117 14.21 -0.09 -15.72
CA GLU A 117 14.15 0.58 -17.03
C GLU A 117 12.88 1.43 -17.24
N HIS A 118 11.74 0.97 -16.70
CA HIS A 118 10.45 1.67 -16.79
C HIS A 118 10.10 2.47 -15.52
N GLY A 119 11.09 2.73 -14.65
CA GLY A 119 10.90 3.55 -13.44
C GLY A 119 10.18 2.83 -12.29
N LYS A 120 9.93 1.51 -12.39
CA LYS A 120 9.41 0.72 -11.25
C LYS A 120 10.46 0.72 -10.14
N PRO A 121 10.12 1.13 -8.90
CA PRO A 121 11.06 1.10 -7.80
C PRO A 121 11.33 -0.35 -7.36
N GLU A 122 12.60 -0.63 -7.07
CA GLU A 122 13.09 -1.89 -6.55
C GLU A 122 13.75 -1.66 -5.18
N LEU A 123 13.63 -2.62 -4.27
CA LEU A 123 14.22 -2.53 -2.94
C LEU A 123 15.75 -2.58 -3.02
N SER A 124 16.39 -1.69 -2.29
CA SER A 124 17.83 -1.66 -2.08
C SER A 124 18.14 -1.48 -0.59
N PHE A 125 19.09 -2.25 -0.08
CA PHE A 125 19.54 -2.20 1.31
C PHE A 125 21.03 -1.92 1.36
N ASN A 126 21.49 -1.17 2.37
CA ASN A 126 22.90 -0.82 2.52
C ASN A 126 23.74 -1.97 3.11
N SER A 127 23.11 -2.84 3.89
CA SER A 127 23.76 -4.04 4.44
C SER A 127 23.69 -5.18 3.44
N GLN A 128 24.73 -6.02 3.43
CA GLN A 128 24.68 -7.33 2.76
C GLN A 128 23.80 -8.29 3.59
N LEU A 129 22.56 -7.87 3.81
CA LEU A 129 21.55 -8.76 4.36
C LEU A 129 21.41 -9.92 3.38
N SER A 130 21.48 -11.12 3.90
CA SER A 130 21.22 -12.45 3.31
C SER A 130 20.83 -12.46 1.81
N PRO A 131 21.17 -13.46 1.02
CA PRO A 131 20.67 -13.68 -0.36
C PRO A 131 19.14 -13.53 -0.53
N LEU A 132 18.40 -13.55 0.59
CA LEU A 132 16.94 -13.37 0.67
C LEU A 132 16.45 -11.98 0.29
N THR A 133 17.23 -10.92 0.56
CA THR A 133 16.81 -9.53 0.30
C THR A 133 16.89 -9.14 -1.17
N SER A 134 17.69 -9.87 -1.95
CA SER A 134 17.82 -9.65 -3.40
C SER A 134 16.62 -10.16 -4.22
N GLN A 135 15.67 -10.84 -3.59
CA GLN A 135 14.49 -11.46 -4.21
C GLN A 135 13.17 -10.95 -3.66
N LEU A 136 13.16 -9.82 -2.93
CA LEU A 136 11.94 -9.27 -2.40
C LEU A 136 11.34 -8.24 -3.36
N PHE A 137 10.05 -8.39 -3.57
CA PHE A 137 9.24 -7.48 -4.38
C PHE A 137 8.30 -6.71 -3.47
N PHE A 138 7.95 -5.52 -3.89
CA PHE A 138 6.91 -4.74 -3.27
C PHE A 138 6.15 -3.94 -4.31
N ASN A 139 4.95 -3.56 -3.96
CA ASN A 139 4.21 -2.58 -4.72
C ASN A 139 3.37 -1.72 -3.78
N ILE A 140 3.15 -0.45 -4.14
CA ILE A 140 2.38 0.51 -3.36
C ILE A 140 1.42 1.23 -4.29
N SER A 141 0.18 1.37 -3.85
CA SER A 141 -0.80 2.25 -4.46
C SER A 141 -1.48 3.10 -3.40
N HIS A 142 -1.99 4.26 -3.80
CA HIS A 142 -2.76 5.12 -2.91
C HIS A 142 -3.83 5.89 -3.67
N CYS A 143 -4.94 6.09 -3.02
CA CYS A 143 -5.97 7.05 -3.38
C CYS A 143 -6.23 7.98 -2.18
N LYS A 144 -7.20 8.90 -2.31
CA LYS A 144 -7.51 9.81 -1.20
C LYS A 144 -7.86 9.09 0.10
N GLN A 145 -8.53 7.92 0.03
CA GLN A 145 -9.04 7.18 1.18
C GLN A 145 -8.04 6.22 1.79
N ALA A 146 -7.15 5.64 0.97
CA ALA A 146 -6.33 4.53 1.41
C ALA A 146 -4.94 4.53 0.77
N ILE A 147 -3.99 3.93 1.50
CA ILE A 147 -2.70 3.48 1.01
C ILE A 147 -2.67 1.96 1.14
N ALA A 148 -2.30 1.27 0.07
CA ALA A 148 -2.07 -0.17 0.06
C ALA A 148 -0.60 -0.45 -0.25
N CYS A 149 0.01 -1.35 0.51
CA CYS A 149 1.37 -1.82 0.33
C CYS A 149 1.37 -3.35 0.36
N VAL A 150 1.90 -3.97 -0.67
CA VAL A 150 2.13 -5.42 -0.71
C VAL A 150 3.62 -5.70 -0.77
N VAL A 151 4.07 -6.71 -0.01
CA VAL A 151 5.43 -7.25 -0.03
C VAL A 151 5.36 -8.75 -0.30
N SER A 152 6.25 -9.26 -1.15
CA SER A 152 6.25 -10.66 -1.59
C SER A 152 7.67 -11.11 -1.97
N ASP A 153 7.92 -12.42 -1.96
CA ASP A 153 9.12 -13.02 -2.56
C ASP A 153 8.91 -13.38 -4.06
N GLN A 154 7.74 -13.04 -4.60
CA GLN A 154 7.40 -13.16 -6.02
C GLN A 154 6.96 -11.80 -6.58
N PRO A 155 7.05 -11.58 -7.91
CA PRO A 155 6.54 -10.37 -8.52
C PRO A 155 5.07 -10.14 -8.16
N VAL A 156 4.75 -8.92 -7.74
CA VAL A 156 3.42 -8.54 -7.27
C VAL A 156 3.07 -7.11 -7.71
N GLY A 157 1.79 -6.86 -7.91
CA GLY A 157 1.22 -5.55 -8.17
C GLY A 157 0.03 -5.28 -7.27
N VAL A 158 -0.17 -4.05 -6.85
CA VAL A 158 -1.37 -3.61 -6.10
C VAL A 158 -1.88 -2.31 -6.67
N ASP A 159 -3.20 -2.22 -6.77
CA ASP A 159 -3.86 -0.96 -7.05
C ASP A 159 -5.02 -0.70 -6.08
N VAL A 160 -5.20 0.57 -5.72
CA VAL A 160 -6.31 1.04 -4.90
C VAL A 160 -6.88 2.32 -5.50
N GLU A 161 -8.19 2.31 -5.77
CA GLU A 161 -8.88 3.41 -6.41
C GLU A 161 -10.15 3.82 -5.68
N ARG A 162 -10.40 5.13 -5.66
CA ARG A 162 -11.63 5.68 -5.15
C ARG A 162 -12.80 5.36 -6.10
N ILE A 163 -13.91 4.92 -5.55
CA ILE A 163 -15.18 4.77 -6.29
C ILE A 163 -15.67 6.16 -6.74
N GLY A 164 -16.19 6.25 -7.96
CA GLY A 164 -16.74 7.49 -8.51
C GLY A 164 -15.93 8.12 -9.64
N ARG A 165 -14.88 7.46 -10.10
CA ARG A 165 -14.05 7.87 -11.24
C ARG A 165 -14.55 7.25 -12.55
N TYR A 166 -15.86 7.41 -12.85
CA TYR A 166 -16.48 6.83 -14.03
C TYR A 166 -17.13 7.88 -14.91
N ASN A 167 -16.88 7.76 -16.21
CA ASN A 167 -17.71 8.30 -17.28
C ASN A 167 -17.61 7.36 -18.49
N GLU A 168 -18.60 7.43 -19.37
CA GLU A 168 -18.69 6.52 -20.51
C GLU A 168 -17.50 6.63 -21.47
N SER A 169 -17.02 7.84 -21.73
CA SER A 169 -15.86 8.05 -22.62
C SER A 169 -14.60 7.39 -22.05
N LEU A 170 -14.35 7.53 -20.75
CA LEU A 170 -13.24 6.85 -20.08
C LEU A 170 -13.42 5.33 -20.13
N ALA A 171 -14.63 4.84 -19.86
CA ALA A 171 -14.92 3.41 -19.88
C ALA A 171 -14.65 2.79 -21.27
N ARG A 172 -15.06 3.44 -22.35
CA ARG A 172 -14.79 2.98 -23.72
C ARG A 172 -13.30 2.94 -24.08
N HIS A 173 -12.49 3.76 -23.41
CA HIS A 173 -11.05 3.75 -23.64
C HIS A 173 -10.32 2.67 -22.85
N VAL A 174 -10.88 2.27 -21.72
CA VAL A 174 -10.25 1.34 -20.76
C VAL A 174 -10.74 -0.10 -20.94
N LEU A 175 -12.02 -0.28 -21.32
CA LEU A 175 -12.71 -1.56 -21.35
C LEU A 175 -12.85 -2.09 -22.77
N ASN A 176 -12.77 -3.41 -22.94
CA ASN A 176 -13.24 -4.05 -24.16
C ASN A 176 -14.78 -4.09 -24.20
N ASP A 177 -15.35 -4.48 -25.36
CA ASP A 177 -16.80 -4.46 -25.56
C ASP A 177 -17.57 -5.31 -24.53
N SER A 178 -17.03 -6.46 -24.16
CA SER A 178 -17.66 -7.35 -23.17
C SER A 178 -17.66 -6.74 -21.75
N GLU A 179 -16.51 -6.20 -21.33
CA GLU A 179 -16.37 -5.51 -20.04
C GLU A 179 -17.25 -4.25 -19.99
N PHE A 180 -17.27 -3.48 -21.10
CA PHE A 180 -18.12 -2.29 -21.22
C PHE A 180 -19.61 -2.64 -21.10
N ALA A 181 -20.05 -3.72 -21.75
CA ALA A 181 -21.42 -4.19 -21.62
C ALA A 181 -21.78 -4.58 -20.18
N LEU A 182 -20.87 -5.28 -19.48
CA LEU A 182 -21.06 -5.65 -18.07
C LEU A 182 -21.19 -4.42 -17.18
N VAL A 183 -20.32 -3.41 -17.37
CA VAL A 183 -20.35 -2.18 -16.60
C VAL A 183 -21.63 -1.40 -16.89
N SER A 184 -22.01 -1.25 -18.16
CA SER A 184 -23.19 -0.47 -18.56
C SER A 184 -24.52 -1.07 -18.08
N GLN A 185 -24.57 -2.40 -17.90
CA GLN A 185 -25.74 -3.13 -17.41
C GLN A 185 -25.72 -3.32 -15.89
N SER A 186 -24.64 -2.91 -15.23
CA SER A 186 -24.53 -3.03 -13.77
C SER A 186 -25.51 -2.11 -13.05
N PRO A 187 -26.11 -2.55 -11.92
CA PRO A 187 -26.85 -1.67 -11.03
C PRO A 187 -26.03 -0.48 -10.51
N ASP A 188 -24.72 -0.65 -10.39
CA ASP A 188 -23.78 0.41 -10.04
C ASP A 188 -22.57 0.40 -11.00
N PRO A 189 -22.67 1.16 -12.11
CA PRO A 189 -21.60 1.23 -13.11
C PRO A 189 -20.29 1.81 -12.56
N GLN A 190 -20.34 2.67 -11.54
CA GLN A 190 -19.13 3.26 -10.94
C GLN A 190 -18.32 2.21 -10.19
N ILE A 191 -18.98 1.37 -9.39
CA ILE A 191 -18.34 0.26 -8.67
C ILE A 191 -17.76 -0.74 -9.69
N SER A 192 -18.56 -1.16 -10.67
CA SER A 192 -18.14 -2.15 -11.68
C SER A 192 -16.96 -1.64 -12.50
N PHE A 193 -16.98 -0.38 -12.93
CA PHE A 193 -15.86 0.24 -13.63
C PHE A 193 -14.60 0.29 -12.76
N THR A 194 -14.73 0.73 -11.50
CA THR A 194 -13.58 0.82 -10.59
C THR A 194 -12.93 -0.55 -10.35
N ARG A 195 -13.71 -1.64 -10.29
CA ARG A 195 -13.15 -3.01 -10.21
C ARG A 195 -12.31 -3.35 -11.44
N PHE A 196 -12.82 -3.14 -12.65
CA PHE A 196 -12.04 -3.40 -13.86
C PHE A 196 -10.79 -2.52 -13.94
N TRP A 197 -10.92 -1.25 -13.55
CA TRP A 197 -9.81 -0.32 -13.53
C TRP A 197 -8.69 -0.78 -12.60
N THR A 198 -9.00 -1.07 -11.32
CA THR A 198 -7.99 -1.55 -10.35
C THR A 198 -7.37 -2.88 -10.76
N GLN A 199 -8.12 -3.78 -11.37
CA GLN A 199 -7.61 -5.05 -11.89
C GLN A 199 -6.55 -4.82 -12.98
N LYS A 200 -6.84 -3.94 -13.93
CA LYS A 200 -5.91 -3.60 -15.01
C LYS A 200 -4.67 -2.88 -14.50
N GLU A 201 -4.85 -1.88 -13.63
CA GLU A 201 -3.74 -1.16 -13.02
C GLU A 201 -2.85 -2.07 -12.15
N ALA A 202 -3.42 -3.02 -11.42
CA ALA A 202 -2.65 -3.99 -10.65
C ALA A 202 -1.78 -4.87 -11.56
N ILE A 203 -2.27 -5.29 -12.74
CA ILE A 203 -1.48 -6.03 -13.75
C ILE A 203 -0.37 -5.14 -14.33
N VAL A 204 -0.67 -3.89 -14.68
CA VAL A 204 0.34 -2.93 -15.17
C VAL A 204 1.47 -2.78 -14.14
N LYS A 205 1.13 -2.66 -12.87
CA LYS A 205 2.10 -2.54 -11.77
C LYS A 205 2.86 -3.85 -11.50
N LEU A 206 2.20 -5.00 -11.65
CA LEU A 206 2.85 -6.31 -11.58
C LEU A 206 3.94 -6.43 -12.65
N THR A 207 3.59 -6.17 -13.90
CA THR A 207 4.49 -6.32 -15.05
C THR A 207 5.56 -5.23 -15.11
N GLY A 208 5.29 -4.04 -14.58
CA GLY A 208 6.18 -2.89 -14.63
C GLY A 208 6.38 -2.29 -16.04
N ARG A 209 5.56 -2.68 -17.02
CA ARG A 209 5.70 -2.22 -18.42
C ARG A 209 5.04 -0.88 -18.72
N GLY A 210 4.31 -0.32 -17.74
CA GLY A 210 3.48 0.85 -17.98
C GLY A 210 2.17 0.51 -18.72
N ILE A 211 1.36 1.53 -18.93
CA ILE A 211 0.12 1.40 -19.71
C ILE A 211 0.51 1.34 -21.19
N ASP A 212 0.13 0.27 -21.89
CA ASP A 212 0.25 0.13 -23.34
C ASP A 212 -1.11 0.38 -24.04
N ASP A 213 -1.09 0.43 -25.38
CA ASP A 213 -2.28 0.70 -26.19
C ASP A 213 -3.33 -0.45 -26.14
N ASP A 214 -2.98 -1.59 -25.54
CA ASP A 214 -3.86 -2.77 -25.42
C ASP A 214 -4.56 -2.87 -24.05
N LEU A 215 -4.66 -1.75 -23.34
CA LEU A 215 -5.35 -1.68 -22.04
C LEU A 215 -6.76 -2.32 -22.06
N PRO A 216 -7.61 -2.15 -23.10
CA PRO A 216 -8.91 -2.82 -23.15
C PRO A 216 -8.84 -4.34 -23.04
N ASN A 217 -7.83 -4.99 -23.62
CA ASN A 217 -7.72 -6.45 -23.64
C ASN A 217 -6.78 -7.01 -22.57
N LEU A 218 -6.33 -6.18 -21.63
CA LEU A 218 -5.28 -6.55 -20.67
C LEU A 218 -5.64 -7.78 -19.84
N LEU A 219 -6.89 -7.90 -19.37
CA LEU A 219 -7.34 -9.07 -18.59
C LEU A 219 -7.35 -10.36 -19.41
N LEU A 220 -7.60 -10.28 -20.71
CA LEU A 220 -7.53 -11.43 -21.63
C LEU A 220 -6.09 -11.85 -21.88
N LYS A 221 -5.20 -10.86 -22.05
CA LYS A 221 -3.76 -11.06 -22.32
C LYS A 221 -3.04 -11.71 -21.15
N TYR A 222 -3.39 -11.34 -19.92
CA TYR A 222 -2.76 -11.83 -18.68
C TYR A 222 -3.66 -12.82 -17.94
N ASN A 223 -4.19 -13.83 -18.66
CA ASN A 223 -5.03 -14.88 -18.09
C ASN A 223 -4.30 -15.80 -17.10
N ASN A 224 -2.97 -15.76 -17.06
CA ASN A 224 -2.10 -16.44 -16.10
C ASN A 224 -1.87 -15.64 -14.81
N VAL A 225 -2.47 -14.47 -14.66
CA VAL A 225 -2.44 -13.67 -13.44
C VAL A 225 -3.62 -14.03 -12.55
N SER A 226 -3.37 -14.18 -11.27
CA SER A 226 -4.39 -14.24 -10.21
C SER A 226 -4.69 -12.83 -9.74
N LEU A 227 -5.97 -12.50 -9.59
CA LEU A 227 -6.44 -11.22 -9.10
C LEU A 227 -7.25 -11.42 -7.84
N HIS A 228 -6.86 -10.75 -6.77
CA HIS A 228 -7.62 -10.67 -5.52
C HIS A 228 -8.17 -9.25 -5.38
N THR A 229 -9.48 -9.08 -5.51
CA THR A 229 -10.14 -7.77 -5.43
C THR A 229 -10.99 -7.69 -4.17
N GLU A 230 -10.83 -6.61 -3.42
CA GLU A 230 -11.62 -6.28 -2.23
C GLU A 230 -12.39 -4.99 -2.44
N ASP A 231 -13.69 -5.03 -2.16
CA ASP A 231 -14.58 -3.87 -2.20
C ASP A 231 -14.75 -3.31 -0.80
N HIS A 232 -14.28 -2.10 -0.57
CA HIS A 232 -14.47 -1.33 0.67
C HIS A 232 -15.51 -0.24 0.45
N LEU A 233 -16.76 -0.65 0.22
CA LEU A 233 -17.85 0.24 -0.18
C LEU A 233 -18.19 1.27 0.90
N ASP A 234 -18.10 0.88 2.16
CA ASP A 234 -18.31 1.75 3.32
C ASP A 234 -17.26 2.86 3.43
N LYS A 235 -16.05 2.62 2.87
CA LYS A 235 -14.94 3.57 2.83
C LYS A 235 -14.74 4.23 1.47
N GLY A 236 -15.49 3.79 0.46
CA GLY A 236 -15.55 4.39 -0.86
C GLY A 236 -14.34 4.11 -1.75
N TYR A 237 -13.69 2.95 -1.61
CA TYR A 237 -12.60 2.52 -2.49
C TYR A 237 -12.65 1.03 -2.81
N ILE A 238 -11.93 0.64 -3.86
CA ILE A 238 -11.72 -0.76 -4.28
C ILE A 238 -10.21 -0.99 -4.40
N LEU A 239 -9.78 -2.18 -4.01
CA LEU A 239 -8.39 -2.59 -4.05
C LEU A 239 -8.26 -3.89 -4.82
N THR A 240 -7.19 -4.03 -5.62
CA THR A 240 -6.83 -5.30 -6.29
C THR A 240 -5.35 -5.58 -6.11
N VAL A 241 -5.04 -6.83 -5.75
CA VAL A 241 -3.68 -7.40 -5.80
C VAL A 241 -3.59 -8.36 -6.96
N ALA A 242 -2.49 -8.29 -7.71
CA ALA A 242 -2.18 -9.13 -8.86
C ALA A 242 -0.86 -9.87 -8.63
N ASN A 243 -0.86 -11.19 -8.86
CA ASN A 243 0.32 -12.05 -8.84
C ASN A 243 0.22 -13.13 -9.92
N TYR A 244 1.35 -13.67 -10.36
CA TYR A 244 1.34 -14.78 -11.30
C TYR A 244 0.80 -16.05 -10.62
N ARG A 245 0.01 -16.84 -11.36
CA ARG A 245 -0.39 -18.17 -10.92
C ARG A 245 0.85 -19.06 -10.91
N GLY A 246 1.07 -19.77 -9.82
CA GLY A 246 2.12 -20.79 -9.72
C GLY A 246 1.80 -22.02 -10.56
#